data_9bc232304a46a879456977a24b942f6d
#
_entry.id   9bc232304a46a879456977a24b942f6d
#
_cell.length_a   1.000
_cell.length_b   1.000
_cell.length_c   1.000
_cell.angle_alpha   90.00
_cell.angle_beta   90.00
_cell.angle_gamma   90.00
#
_symmetry.space_group_name_H-M   'P 1'
#
loop_
_entity.id
_entity.type
_entity.pdbx_description
1 polymer ?
#
loop_
_entity_poly.entity_id
_entity_poly.type
_entity_poly.pdbx_seq_one_letter_code
_entity_poly.pdbx_strand_id
1 'polypeptide(L)'
;MCGFAGTTSHPLIEMMIKKQEHRGPDALEYWNDENFAFAHVLLDINGERQVQPYITPKGNVLLFNGEMYDTTIPNDTEWLGKALDKYGFKFLEHTDWHGSIAWYLPKQGKLVLIRDHFGAKPLWWRWDGKQFEFSTTLTSFLGKEIDESRFSSKFLENTQSFGDQSIYKSIYKVEPGAWLEFDLNDNFKLHRRNLWSYFDIGSEPLDTAEFRFNIKEAVHKVAKNINKTALFLSGGMDSTVVASLLRDSDLDLEIFTMGYDLNQQGLHGLHKEHAWESDMAVKTARDWGYKVHRITLDRDDRAHFGKMWLANTHYMWADHNRQAPRYLLCQAAKAAGCKVVLTGDSGDELFTGYYHHRNRFRENECENMTRFMSQQRWFPYKAFGDDHLNNSLFSDLLCTSEQNILATDQTAGMFGMESRIPLLTQSFAKYCLSIKGSVKFRQTKKYKKGTNKFLMREVMKDYLPEHVRLRTQKVGWSSPWDNNHPRLSPKWRIQAAQFIRTQI
;
A
#
# COMPACT_ATOMS: atom_id res chain seq x y z
N MET A 1 -5.12 -10.85 -6.51
CA MET A 1 -4.04 -10.73 -5.50
C MET A 1 -3.88 -12.07 -4.84
N CYS A 2 -2.69 -12.63 -4.98
CA CYS A 2 -2.39 -13.93 -4.42
C CYS A 2 -2.28 -13.90 -2.89
N GLY A 3 -2.16 -15.06 -2.30
CA GLY A 3 -1.79 -15.23 -0.90
C GLY A 3 -0.90 -16.44 -0.75
N PHE A 4 0.03 -16.41 0.18
CA PHE A 4 0.86 -17.56 0.48
C PHE A 4 1.18 -17.69 1.98
N ALA A 5 1.51 -18.89 2.37
CA ALA A 5 1.99 -19.22 3.70
C ALA A 5 3.09 -20.26 3.65
N GLY A 6 3.92 -20.28 4.69
CA GLY A 6 4.91 -21.33 4.90
C GLY A 6 5.15 -21.58 6.39
N THR A 7 5.47 -22.82 6.72
CA THR A 7 5.69 -23.24 8.11
C THR A 7 6.61 -24.45 8.18
N THR A 8 7.38 -24.56 9.26
CA THR A 8 8.14 -25.78 9.63
C THR A 8 7.25 -26.86 10.26
N SER A 9 6.02 -26.53 10.64
CA SER A 9 5.03 -27.48 11.15
C SER A 9 4.03 -27.87 10.06
N HIS A 10 4.34 -28.89 9.28
CA HIS A 10 3.56 -29.32 8.12
C HIS A 10 2.03 -29.41 8.31
N PRO A 11 1.53 -29.95 9.45
CA PRO A 11 0.08 -30.02 9.66
C PRO A 11 -0.63 -28.68 9.75
N LEU A 12 0.09 -27.58 9.97
CA LEU A 12 -0.52 -26.26 10.10
C LEU A 12 -0.79 -25.57 8.76
N ILE A 13 -0.15 -25.99 7.69
CA ILE A 13 -0.18 -25.26 6.41
C ILE A 13 -1.60 -25.12 5.86
N GLU A 14 -2.42 -26.17 5.95
CA GLU A 14 -3.81 -26.14 5.49
C GLU A 14 -4.64 -25.10 6.25
N MET A 15 -4.49 -25.04 7.57
CA MET A 15 -5.21 -24.08 8.40
C MET A 15 -4.73 -22.64 8.14
N MET A 16 -3.42 -22.45 7.91
CA MET A 16 -2.85 -21.14 7.58
C MET A 16 -3.37 -20.62 6.25
N ILE A 17 -3.36 -21.46 5.20
CA ILE A 17 -3.76 -21.02 3.86
C ILE A 17 -5.26 -20.81 3.73
N LYS A 18 -6.07 -21.61 4.43
CA LYS A 18 -7.53 -21.47 4.47
C LYS A 18 -7.98 -20.07 4.91
N LYS A 19 -7.22 -19.43 5.80
CA LYS A 19 -7.52 -18.06 6.25
C LYS A 19 -7.35 -16.99 5.17
N GLN A 20 -6.81 -17.33 4.01
CA GLN A 20 -6.57 -16.40 2.90
C GLN A 20 -7.05 -16.91 1.53
N GLU A 21 -7.85 -17.98 1.48
CA GLU A 21 -8.45 -18.50 0.22
C GLU A 21 -9.21 -17.43 -0.57
N HIS A 22 -9.86 -16.50 0.13
CA HIS A 22 -10.60 -15.39 -0.47
C HIS A 22 -9.69 -14.43 -1.29
N ARG A 23 -8.37 -14.41 -1.05
CA ARG A 23 -7.43 -13.58 -1.79
C ARG A 23 -7.15 -14.14 -3.18
N GLY A 24 -7.12 -15.46 -3.32
CA GLY A 24 -6.80 -16.14 -4.56
C GLY A 24 -7.75 -17.29 -4.83
N PRO A 25 -8.97 -17.01 -5.33
CA PRO A 25 -10.01 -18.01 -5.50
C PRO A 25 -9.83 -18.94 -6.72
N ASP A 26 -8.83 -18.65 -7.58
CA ASP A 26 -8.71 -19.32 -8.89
C ASP A 26 -7.90 -20.63 -8.81
N ALA A 27 -7.00 -20.79 -7.83
CA ALA A 27 -6.28 -22.05 -7.54
C ALA A 27 -5.68 -22.08 -6.14
N LEU A 28 -5.43 -23.27 -5.63
CA LEU A 28 -4.72 -23.56 -4.39
C LEU A 28 -3.73 -24.71 -4.65
N GLU A 29 -2.47 -24.49 -4.31
CA GLU A 29 -1.40 -25.47 -4.52
C GLU A 29 -0.50 -25.56 -3.27
N TYR A 30 0.11 -26.72 -3.09
CA TYR A 30 0.98 -27.05 -1.96
C TYR A 30 2.33 -27.58 -2.44
N TRP A 31 3.34 -27.37 -1.62
CA TRP A 31 4.66 -27.95 -1.76
C TRP A 31 5.27 -28.21 -0.38
N ASN A 32 6.07 -29.25 -0.22
CA ASN A 32 6.79 -29.51 1.03
C ASN A 32 8.09 -30.29 0.79
N ASP A 33 9.02 -30.12 1.73
CA ASP A 33 10.20 -30.96 1.92
C ASP A 33 10.32 -31.32 3.43
N GLU A 34 11.50 -31.77 3.87
CA GLU A 34 11.74 -32.13 5.27
C GLU A 34 11.70 -30.92 6.22
N ASN A 35 11.93 -29.70 5.75
CA ASN A 35 12.06 -28.49 6.55
C ASN A 35 10.79 -27.64 6.55
N PHE A 36 10.11 -27.54 5.40
CA PHE A 36 8.98 -26.64 5.20
C PHE A 36 7.79 -27.28 4.47
N ALA A 37 6.61 -26.82 4.86
CA ALA A 37 5.42 -26.90 4.03
C ALA A 37 5.02 -25.49 3.57
N PHE A 38 4.75 -25.33 2.26
CA PHE A 38 4.31 -24.08 1.62
C PHE A 38 2.95 -24.28 0.97
N ALA A 39 2.18 -23.19 0.94
CA ALA A 39 0.93 -23.17 0.18
C ALA A 39 0.73 -21.79 -0.46
N HIS A 40 0.05 -21.77 -1.61
CA HIS A 40 -0.25 -20.58 -2.37
C HIS A 40 -1.68 -20.60 -2.90
N VAL A 41 -2.39 -19.47 -2.76
CA VAL A 41 -3.69 -19.22 -3.41
C VAL A 41 -3.52 -18.21 -4.53
N LEU A 42 -4.02 -18.55 -5.71
CA LEU A 42 -3.84 -17.78 -6.94
C LEU A 42 -5.06 -16.91 -7.25
N LEU A 43 -4.84 -15.65 -7.53
CA LEU A 43 -5.75 -14.81 -8.30
C LEU A 43 -5.16 -14.63 -9.70
N ASP A 44 -5.80 -15.22 -10.67
CA ASP A 44 -5.45 -15.08 -12.09
C ASP A 44 -6.05 -13.79 -12.65
N ILE A 45 -5.19 -12.82 -13.02
CA ILE A 45 -5.59 -11.51 -13.53
C ILE A 45 -5.58 -11.47 -15.05
N ASN A 46 -4.57 -12.08 -15.68
CA ASN A 46 -4.30 -11.97 -17.11
C ASN A 46 -4.66 -13.23 -17.92
N GLY A 47 -5.17 -14.29 -17.27
CA GLY A 47 -5.58 -15.54 -17.91
C GLY A 47 -4.45 -16.56 -18.11
N GLU A 48 -3.24 -16.22 -17.66
CA GLU A 48 -2.10 -17.15 -17.67
C GLU A 48 -1.90 -17.75 -16.29
N ARG A 49 -2.51 -18.90 -16.05
CA ARG A 49 -2.45 -19.60 -14.76
C ARG A 49 -1.00 -19.96 -14.41
N GLN A 50 -0.45 -19.25 -13.42
CA GLN A 50 0.88 -19.51 -12.89
C GLN A 50 0.80 -20.29 -11.60
N VAL A 51 1.25 -21.53 -11.66
CA VAL A 51 1.27 -22.40 -10.47
C VAL A 51 2.41 -21.99 -9.55
N GLN A 52 2.07 -21.80 -8.28
CA GLN A 52 3.03 -21.59 -7.20
C GLN A 52 2.65 -22.50 -6.02
N PRO A 53 3.64 -22.98 -5.26
CA PRO A 53 5.08 -22.66 -5.24
C PRO A 53 5.80 -23.04 -6.56
N TYR A 54 6.58 -22.10 -7.12
CA TYR A 54 7.33 -22.31 -8.37
C TYR A 54 8.71 -22.88 -8.05
N ILE A 55 9.03 -24.04 -8.64
CA ILE A 55 10.33 -24.67 -8.49
C ILE A 55 11.22 -24.23 -9.67
N THR A 56 12.31 -23.56 -9.34
CA THR A 56 13.26 -23.07 -10.38
C THR A 56 14.14 -24.18 -10.95
N PRO A 57 14.81 -23.92 -12.10
CA PRO A 57 15.76 -24.87 -12.67
C PRO A 57 16.91 -25.30 -11.73
N LYS A 58 17.26 -24.46 -10.74
CA LYS A 58 18.27 -24.81 -9.72
C LYS A 58 17.69 -25.60 -8.53
N GLY A 59 16.38 -25.80 -8.49
CA GLY A 59 15.66 -26.48 -7.43
C GLY A 59 15.35 -25.58 -6.23
N ASN A 60 15.42 -24.26 -6.39
CA ASN A 60 14.95 -23.31 -5.40
C ASN A 60 13.43 -23.14 -5.51
N VAL A 61 12.77 -22.70 -4.42
CA VAL A 61 11.31 -22.60 -4.38
C VAL A 61 10.91 -21.14 -4.17
N LEU A 62 10.05 -20.65 -5.06
CA LEU A 62 9.55 -19.27 -5.07
C LEU A 62 8.05 -19.23 -4.73
N LEU A 63 7.71 -18.36 -3.79
CA LEU A 63 6.35 -17.86 -3.55
C LEU A 63 6.37 -16.34 -3.80
N PHE A 64 5.46 -15.87 -4.63
CA PHE A 64 5.33 -14.47 -5.01
C PHE A 64 3.87 -14.02 -4.96
N ASN A 65 3.61 -12.94 -4.25
CA ASN A 65 2.35 -12.23 -4.26
C ASN A 65 2.60 -10.80 -4.71
N GLY A 66 2.31 -10.49 -5.96
CA GLY A 66 2.60 -9.18 -6.54
C GLY A 66 2.60 -9.14 -8.05
N GLU A 67 3.26 -8.13 -8.59
CA GLU A 67 3.41 -7.88 -10.04
C GLU A 67 4.78 -7.27 -10.34
N MET A 68 5.43 -7.77 -11.39
CA MET A 68 6.67 -7.23 -11.94
C MET A 68 6.36 -6.29 -13.11
N TYR A 69 6.55 -4.99 -12.96
CA TYR A 69 6.15 -4.00 -13.97
C TYR A 69 7.16 -3.81 -15.11
N ASP A 70 8.42 -4.16 -14.90
CA ASP A 70 9.49 -4.01 -15.90
C ASP A 70 9.59 -5.18 -16.89
N THR A 71 8.72 -6.17 -16.78
CA THR A 71 8.72 -7.33 -17.68
C THR A 71 7.65 -7.20 -18.76
N THR A 72 8.00 -7.63 -19.96
CA THR A 72 7.06 -7.83 -21.08
C THR A 72 6.59 -9.28 -21.17
N ILE A 73 7.06 -10.14 -20.26
CA ILE A 73 6.80 -11.57 -20.26
C ILE A 73 5.47 -11.82 -19.53
N PRO A 74 4.56 -12.61 -20.11
CA PRO A 74 3.26 -12.90 -19.51
C PRO A 74 3.36 -13.56 -18.12
N ASN A 75 4.38 -14.45 -17.94
CA ASN A 75 4.60 -15.16 -16.68
C ASN A 75 5.70 -14.48 -15.85
N ASP A 76 5.32 -13.56 -14.99
CA ASP A 76 6.25 -12.82 -14.13
C ASP A 76 6.85 -13.69 -13.02
N THR A 77 6.14 -14.68 -12.50
CA THR A 77 6.64 -15.61 -11.46
C THR A 77 7.80 -16.46 -12.01
N GLU A 78 7.63 -17.04 -13.19
CA GLU A 78 8.67 -17.84 -13.82
C GLU A 78 9.90 -16.98 -14.15
N TRP A 79 9.66 -15.79 -14.71
CA TRP A 79 10.72 -14.82 -14.99
C TRP A 79 11.49 -14.45 -13.73
N LEU A 80 10.76 -14.09 -12.65
CA LEU A 80 11.33 -13.73 -11.36
C LEU A 80 12.19 -14.86 -10.77
N GLY A 81 11.68 -16.10 -10.78
CA GLY A 81 12.44 -17.25 -10.28
C GLY A 81 13.74 -17.48 -11.03
N LYS A 82 13.71 -17.39 -12.36
CA LYS A 82 14.92 -17.48 -13.20
C LYS A 82 15.89 -16.31 -12.97
N ALA A 83 15.37 -15.11 -12.79
CA ALA A 83 16.18 -13.93 -12.49
C ALA A 83 16.85 -14.02 -11.12
N LEU A 84 16.12 -14.48 -10.10
CA LEU A 84 16.67 -14.74 -8.75
C LEU A 84 17.76 -15.81 -8.79
N ASP A 85 17.56 -16.90 -9.54
CA ASP A 85 18.58 -17.92 -9.74
C ASP A 85 19.86 -17.40 -10.38
N LYS A 86 19.74 -16.46 -11.31
CA LYS A 86 20.85 -15.94 -12.10
C LYS A 86 21.58 -14.77 -11.43
N TYR A 87 20.83 -13.82 -10.90
CA TYR A 87 21.36 -12.52 -10.45
C TYR A 87 21.30 -12.34 -8.92
N GLY A 88 20.64 -13.25 -8.19
CA GLY A 88 20.32 -13.03 -6.77
C GLY A 88 19.29 -11.91 -6.60
N PHE A 89 19.27 -11.27 -5.42
CA PHE A 89 18.22 -10.27 -5.09
C PHE A 89 18.54 -8.84 -5.54
N LYS A 90 19.80 -8.53 -5.85
CA LYS A 90 20.25 -7.15 -6.12
C LYS A 90 19.54 -6.46 -7.27
N PHE A 91 19.09 -7.20 -8.28
CA PHE A 91 18.38 -6.57 -9.40
C PHE A 91 17.05 -5.93 -8.95
N LEU A 92 16.42 -6.43 -7.90
CA LEU A 92 15.19 -5.86 -7.34
C LEU A 92 15.37 -4.42 -6.84
N GLU A 93 16.60 -4.00 -6.52
CA GLU A 93 16.91 -2.62 -6.12
C GLU A 93 16.65 -1.58 -7.22
N HIS A 94 16.57 -2.03 -8.48
CA HIS A 94 16.43 -1.17 -9.67
C HIS A 94 15.23 -1.56 -10.54
N THR A 95 14.37 -2.44 -10.05
CA THR A 95 13.20 -2.95 -10.79
C THR A 95 11.92 -2.31 -10.25
N ASP A 96 11.01 -1.91 -11.14
CA ASP A 96 9.67 -1.50 -10.76
C ASP A 96 8.80 -2.73 -10.52
N TRP A 97 8.40 -2.92 -9.29
CA TRP A 97 7.54 -4.03 -8.86
C TRP A 97 6.80 -3.69 -7.56
N HIS A 98 5.66 -4.32 -7.36
CA HIS A 98 4.97 -4.36 -6.08
C HIS A 98 4.78 -5.80 -5.67
N GLY A 99 5.25 -6.17 -4.48
CA GLY A 99 5.11 -7.57 -4.09
C GLY A 99 5.73 -7.94 -2.76
N SER A 100 5.46 -9.19 -2.40
CA SER A 100 6.12 -9.92 -1.34
C SER A 100 6.61 -11.26 -1.87
N ILE A 101 7.81 -11.66 -1.49
CA ILE A 101 8.53 -12.84 -1.97
C ILE A 101 8.94 -13.68 -0.77
N ALA A 102 8.73 -15.00 -0.86
CA ALA A 102 9.46 -15.99 -0.07
C ALA A 102 10.30 -16.84 -1.03
N TRP A 103 11.61 -16.80 -0.82
CA TRP A 103 12.60 -17.47 -1.63
C TRP A 103 13.37 -18.50 -0.81
N TYR A 104 13.06 -19.76 -0.99
CA TYR A 104 13.69 -20.87 -0.28
C TYR A 104 14.77 -21.54 -1.12
N LEU A 105 15.94 -21.69 -0.53
CA LEU A 105 17.14 -22.27 -1.11
C LEU A 105 17.52 -23.55 -0.35
N PRO A 106 16.89 -24.70 -0.62
CA PRO A 106 17.06 -25.91 0.18
C PRO A 106 18.52 -26.38 0.26
N LYS A 107 19.26 -26.35 -0.86
CA LYS A 107 20.68 -26.74 -0.89
C LYS A 107 21.60 -25.87 -0.06
N GLN A 108 21.19 -24.64 0.26
CA GLN A 108 21.94 -23.69 1.09
C GLN A 108 21.44 -23.63 2.50
N GLY A 109 20.31 -24.26 2.81
CA GLY A 109 19.64 -24.13 4.10
C GLY A 109 19.21 -22.71 4.41
N LYS A 110 18.67 -21.98 3.41
CA LYS A 110 18.31 -20.56 3.57
C LYS A 110 16.87 -20.28 3.13
N LEU A 111 16.20 -19.43 3.90
CA LEU A 111 14.94 -18.81 3.51
C LEU A 111 15.12 -17.29 3.46
N VAL A 112 14.67 -16.65 2.38
CA VAL A 112 14.70 -15.19 2.24
C VAL A 112 13.28 -14.67 2.05
N LEU A 113 12.89 -13.74 2.92
CA LEU A 113 11.62 -13.01 2.83
C LEU A 113 11.91 -11.59 2.35
N ILE A 114 11.25 -11.17 1.27
CA ILE A 114 11.49 -9.86 0.63
C ILE A 114 10.17 -9.13 0.48
N ARG A 115 10.20 -7.83 0.71
CA ARG A 115 9.06 -6.95 0.48
C ARG A 115 9.45 -5.76 -0.37
N ASP A 116 8.58 -5.35 -1.31
CA ASP A 116 8.86 -4.25 -2.23
C ASP A 116 9.20 -2.94 -1.51
N HIS A 117 9.75 -2.00 -2.26
CA HIS A 117 10.30 -0.75 -1.74
C HIS A 117 9.34 0.05 -0.85
N PHE A 118 8.06 0.01 -1.15
CA PHE A 118 7.02 0.77 -0.44
C PHE A 118 6.12 -0.09 0.45
N GLY A 119 6.34 -1.41 0.42
CA GLY A 119 5.52 -2.36 1.15
C GLY A 119 4.09 -2.46 0.63
N ALA A 120 3.93 -2.41 -0.69
CA ALA A 120 2.62 -2.47 -1.33
C ALA A 120 1.87 -3.77 -1.06
N LYS A 121 2.58 -4.87 -0.87
CA LYS A 121 2.00 -6.15 -0.47
C LYS A 121 2.47 -6.56 0.92
N PRO A 122 1.59 -7.15 1.75
CA PRO A 122 1.95 -7.55 3.11
C PRO A 122 2.81 -8.81 3.14
N LEU A 123 3.68 -8.91 4.16
CA LEU A 123 4.41 -10.12 4.50
C LEU A 123 4.74 -10.11 6.00
N TRP A 124 4.38 -11.17 6.70
CA TRP A 124 4.56 -11.36 8.13
C TRP A 124 5.32 -12.63 8.40
N TRP A 125 6.05 -12.68 9.53
CA TRP A 125 6.80 -13.86 9.94
C TRP A 125 6.81 -14.00 11.46
N ARG A 126 7.04 -15.23 11.92
CA ARG A 126 7.22 -15.61 13.32
C ARG A 126 8.32 -16.64 13.46
N TRP A 127 9.14 -16.50 14.49
CA TRP A 127 10.03 -17.51 14.98
C TRP A 127 9.96 -17.51 16.51
N ASP A 128 9.62 -18.64 17.13
CA ASP A 128 9.46 -18.78 18.58
C ASP A 128 10.52 -19.69 19.21
N GLY A 129 11.57 -20.05 18.48
CA GLY A 129 12.64 -20.97 18.90
C GLY A 129 12.35 -22.44 18.58
N LYS A 130 11.15 -22.76 18.07
CA LYS A 130 10.76 -24.14 17.70
C LYS A 130 10.09 -24.20 16.33
N GLN A 131 9.26 -23.22 16.01
CA GLN A 131 8.46 -23.20 14.81
C GLN A 131 8.64 -21.90 14.07
N PHE A 132 8.96 -22.00 12.77
CA PHE A 132 9.02 -20.87 11.88
C PHE A 132 7.75 -20.82 11.02
N GLU A 133 7.20 -19.62 10.88
CA GLU A 133 6.02 -19.36 10.05
C GLU A 133 6.16 -18.03 9.30
N PHE A 134 5.61 -17.97 8.10
CA PHE A 134 5.41 -16.72 7.39
C PHE A 134 4.10 -16.74 6.60
N SER A 135 3.52 -15.56 6.36
CA SER A 135 2.28 -15.44 5.62
C SER A 135 2.06 -14.02 5.11
N THR A 136 1.28 -13.91 4.03
CA THR A 136 0.79 -12.62 3.50
C THR A 136 -0.35 -12.02 4.32
N THR A 137 -0.91 -12.72 5.32
CA THR A 137 -1.96 -12.19 6.19
C THR A 137 -1.69 -12.47 7.68
N LEU A 138 -2.03 -11.52 8.55
CA LEU A 138 -1.95 -11.71 10.01
C LEU A 138 -2.93 -12.77 10.53
N THR A 139 -4.03 -12.97 9.83
CA THR A 139 -5.07 -13.93 10.23
C THR A 139 -4.62 -15.38 10.10
N SER A 140 -3.62 -15.65 9.27
CA SER A 140 -3.09 -17.01 9.03
C SER A 140 -2.32 -17.61 10.20
N PHE A 141 -1.73 -16.78 11.06
CA PHE A 141 -1.01 -17.30 12.22
C PHE A 141 -1.97 -17.88 13.26
N LEU A 142 -1.72 -19.12 13.64
CA LEU A 142 -2.54 -19.85 14.62
C LEU A 142 -1.92 -19.76 16.01
N GLY A 143 -2.75 -19.87 17.06
CA GLY A 143 -2.27 -19.81 18.44
C GLY A 143 -1.53 -18.52 18.79
N LYS A 144 -1.90 -17.41 18.13
CA LYS A 144 -1.29 -16.09 18.35
C LYS A 144 -1.74 -15.49 19.68
N GLU A 145 -0.81 -14.91 20.39
CA GLU A 145 -1.06 -14.25 21.67
C GLU A 145 -0.92 -12.73 21.50
N ILE A 146 -1.86 -11.98 22.07
CA ILE A 146 -1.81 -10.52 22.06
C ILE A 146 -0.67 -10.04 22.94
N ASP A 147 0.10 -9.08 22.44
CA ASP A 147 1.11 -8.36 23.22
C ASP A 147 0.46 -7.19 23.98
N GLU A 148 0.13 -7.40 25.24
CA GLU A 148 -0.57 -6.40 26.06
C GLU A 148 0.22 -5.08 26.21
N SER A 149 1.54 -5.11 26.10
CA SER A 149 2.37 -3.90 26.19
C SER A 149 2.08 -2.93 25.03
N ARG A 150 1.60 -3.45 23.90
CA ARG A 150 1.25 -2.68 22.68
C ARG A 150 -0.15 -2.07 22.74
N PHE A 151 -0.89 -2.29 23.83
CA PHE A 151 -2.17 -1.64 24.10
C PHE A 151 -2.12 -0.53 25.15
N SER A 152 -0.91 -0.18 25.63
CA SER A 152 -0.75 0.98 26.49
C SER A 152 -1.18 2.27 25.75
N SER A 153 -1.79 3.23 26.46
CA SER A 153 -2.19 4.51 25.89
C SER A 153 -1.02 5.21 25.20
N LYS A 154 0.16 5.18 25.79
CA LYS A 154 1.39 5.76 25.25
C LYS A 154 1.82 5.11 23.94
N PHE A 155 1.68 3.80 23.79
CA PHE A 155 1.97 3.10 22.55
C PHE A 155 0.93 3.41 21.48
N LEU A 156 -0.35 3.39 21.82
CA LEU A 156 -1.46 3.67 20.92
C LEU A 156 -1.53 5.13 20.46
N GLU A 157 -1.07 6.07 21.28
CA GLU A 157 -1.03 7.50 20.95
C GLU A 157 0.08 7.86 19.96
N ASN A 158 1.22 7.17 20.04
CA ASN A 158 2.42 7.50 19.27
C ASN A 158 2.63 6.65 18.02
N THR A 159 1.81 5.65 17.80
CA THR A 159 2.04 4.72 16.70
C THR A 159 1.33 5.10 15.42
N GLN A 160 2.06 5.74 14.58
CA GLN A 160 2.06 5.32 13.19
C GLN A 160 2.72 3.94 13.12
N SER A 161 2.38 3.10 12.14
CA SER A 161 2.93 1.75 11.97
C SER A 161 4.41 1.77 11.57
N PHE A 162 5.26 2.21 12.48
CA PHE A 162 6.68 2.24 12.23
C PHE A 162 7.33 0.93 12.63
N GLY A 163 8.14 0.39 11.74
CA GLY A 163 8.92 -0.80 12.00
C GLY A 163 8.16 -2.11 11.73
N ASP A 164 8.68 -3.17 12.30
CA ASP A 164 8.32 -4.56 12.04
C ASP A 164 7.21 -5.11 12.95
N GLN A 165 6.66 -4.32 13.85
CA GLN A 165 5.79 -4.82 14.92
C GLN A 165 4.35 -5.11 14.47
N SER A 166 3.77 -6.20 14.97
CA SER A 166 2.33 -6.48 14.97
C SER A 166 1.73 -6.30 16.36
N ILE A 167 0.43 -6.50 16.49
CA ILE A 167 -0.23 -6.55 17.81
C ILE A 167 -0.01 -7.87 18.56
N TYR A 168 0.61 -8.84 17.92
CA TYR A 168 0.84 -10.16 18.47
C TYR A 168 2.28 -10.32 18.93
N LYS A 169 2.49 -11.12 19.99
CA LYS A 169 3.81 -11.54 20.44
C LYS A 169 4.50 -12.33 19.33
N SER A 170 5.78 -12.04 19.14
CA SER A 170 6.65 -12.78 18.21
C SER A 170 6.21 -12.82 16.74
N ILE A 171 5.18 -12.06 16.34
CA ILE A 171 4.80 -11.90 14.93
C ILE A 171 5.26 -10.52 14.45
N TYR A 172 6.08 -10.53 13.42
CA TYR A 172 6.74 -9.35 12.88
C TYR A 172 6.36 -9.14 11.40
N LYS A 173 6.35 -7.90 10.97
CA LYS A 173 6.19 -7.51 9.59
C LYS A 173 7.57 -7.47 8.92
N VAL A 174 7.69 -7.93 7.68
CA VAL A 174 8.81 -7.55 6.83
C VAL A 174 8.59 -6.09 6.44
N GLU A 175 9.54 -5.21 6.72
CA GLU A 175 9.39 -3.78 6.49
C GLU A 175 9.47 -3.42 5.01
N PRO A 176 8.94 -2.25 4.59
CA PRO A 176 9.08 -1.76 3.22
C PRO A 176 10.52 -1.70 2.77
N GLY A 177 10.83 -2.25 1.60
CA GLY A 177 12.18 -2.27 1.05
C GLY A 177 13.19 -3.11 1.84
N ALA A 178 12.72 -4.06 2.65
CA ALA A 178 13.59 -4.96 3.40
C ALA A 178 13.60 -6.38 2.81
N TRP A 179 14.74 -7.06 2.96
CA TRP A 179 14.85 -8.47 2.82
C TRP A 179 15.49 -9.09 4.05
N LEU A 180 14.95 -10.22 4.48
CA LEU A 180 15.33 -10.94 5.67
C LEU A 180 15.82 -12.32 5.24
N GLU A 181 17.09 -12.62 5.47
CA GLU A 181 17.67 -13.94 5.20
C GLU A 181 17.77 -14.71 6.52
N PHE A 182 17.17 -15.88 6.56
CA PHE A 182 17.21 -16.81 7.70
C PHE A 182 18.10 -18.01 7.35
N ASP A 183 19.10 -18.27 8.19
CA ASP A 183 19.97 -19.44 8.07
C ASP A 183 19.40 -20.59 8.90
N LEU A 184 18.88 -21.62 8.24
CA LEU A 184 18.28 -22.79 8.87
C LEU A 184 19.33 -23.63 9.61
N ASN A 185 20.58 -23.63 9.11
CA ASN A 185 21.67 -24.38 9.73
C ASN A 185 22.20 -23.72 11.00
N ASP A 186 21.90 -22.43 11.21
CA ASP A 186 22.25 -21.67 12.43
C ASP A 186 20.98 -21.22 13.16
N ASN A 187 20.05 -22.17 13.41
CA ASN A 187 18.82 -21.96 14.19
C ASN A 187 18.00 -20.74 13.73
N PHE A 188 17.79 -20.59 12.43
CA PHE A 188 17.08 -19.45 11.82
C PHE A 188 17.70 -18.10 12.16
N LYS A 189 19.02 -18.04 12.26
CA LYS A 189 19.72 -16.78 12.46
C LYS A 189 19.38 -15.78 11.37
N LEU A 190 18.93 -14.63 11.82
CA LEU A 190 18.44 -13.57 10.94
C LEU A 190 19.57 -12.65 10.49
N HIS A 191 19.69 -12.48 9.17
CA HIS A 191 20.47 -11.43 8.51
C HIS A 191 19.52 -10.48 7.79
N ARG A 192 19.56 -9.19 8.14
CA ARG A 192 18.70 -8.17 7.56
C ARG A 192 19.46 -7.35 6.54
N ARG A 193 18.81 -7.03 5.42
CA ARG A 193 19.29 -6.20 4.31
C ARG A 193 18.23 -5.21 3.87
N ASN A 194 18.64 -4.24 3.04
CA ASN A 194 17.78 -3.20 2.49
C ASN A 194 17.86 -3.24 0.96
N LEU A 195 16.73 -3.10 0.27
CA LEU A 195 16.62 -2.97 -1.19
C LEU A 195 16.89 -1.53 -1.68
N TRP A 196 16.90 -0.53 -0.78
CA TRP A 196 17.13 0.84 -1.18
C TRP A 196 18.60 1.07 -1.52
N SER A 197 18.88 1.32 -2.81
CA SER A 197 20.15 1.88 -3.24
C SER A 197 20.20 3.38 -2.92
N TYR A 198 21.41 3.92 -2.75
CA TYR A 198 21.61 5.37 -2.62
C TYR A 198 21.04 6.11 -3.83
N PHE A 199 20.43 7.27 -3.60
CA PHE A 199 20.02 8.24 -4.62
C PHE A 199 20.01 9.64 -4.01
N ASP A 200 20.23 10.65 -4.86
CA ASP A 200 20.25 12.04 -4.43
C ASP A 200 18.83 12.59 -4.26
N ILE A 201 18.56 13.14 -3.09
CA ILE A 201 17.29 13.80 -2.79
C ILE A 201 17.42 15.31 -3.00
N GLY A 202 16.50 15.88 -3.79
CA GLY A 202 16.39 17.32 -3.97
C GLY A 202 17.57 17.96 -4.73
N SER A 203 18.34 17.17 -5.48
CA SER A 203 19.49 17.64 -6.25
C SER A 203 19.11 18.25 -7.59
N GLU A 204 18.05 17.77 -8.21
CA GLU A 204 17.71 18.06 -9.60
C GLU A 204 16.75 19.24 -9.76
N PRO A 205 16.94 20.06 -10.79
CA PRO A 205 15.93 21.04 -11.20
C PRO A 205 14.71 20.34 -11.79
N LEU A 206 13.58 21.04 -11.83
CA LEU A 206 12.40 20.53 -12.49
C LEU A 206 12.51 20.68 -14.01
N ASP A 207 12.44 19.59 -14.76
CA ASP A 207 12.05 19.56 -16.16
C ASP A 207 10.60 19.13 -16.30
N THR A 208 9.75 20.00 -16.84
CA THR A 208 8.31 19.74 -16.94
C THR A 208 7.95 18.72 -18.00
N ALA A 209 8.73 18.59 -19.07
CA ALA A 209 8.52 17.60 -20.14
C ALA A 209 8.90 16.20 -19.63
N GLU A 210 10.05 16.10 -19.00
CA GLU A 210 10.52 14.88 -18.36
C GLU A 210 9.57 14.41 -17.26
N PHE A 211 9.05 15.32 -16.43
CA PHE A 211 8.08 14.97 -15.41
C PHE A 211 6.80 14.39 -16.01
N ARG A 212 6.27 15.02 -17.08
CA ARG A 212 5.07 14.52 -17.78
C ARG A 212 5.32 13.13 -18.40
N PHE A 213 6.50 12.93 -18.96
CA PHE A 213 6.89 11.63 -19.50
C PHE A 213 6.92 10.57 -18.39
N ASN A 214 7.64 10.83 -17.29
CA ASN A 214 7.83 9.86 -16.22
C ASN A 214 6.52 9.49 -15.50
N ILE A 215 5.63 10.47 -15.23
CA ILE A 215 4.33 10.16 -14.60
C ILE A 215 3.42 9.36 -15.53
N LYS A 216 3.44 9.65 -16.84
CA LYS A 216 2.68 8.90 -17.84
C LYS A 216 3.20 7.46 -17.92
N GLU A 217 4.51 7.29 -18.04
CA GLU A 217 5.13 5.96 -18.05
C GLU A 217 4.80 5.15 -16.79
N ALA A 218 4.89 5.75 -15.60
CA ALA A 218 4.56 5.07 -14.35
C ALA A 218 3.10 4.60 -14.33
N VAL A 219 2.17 5.47 -14.72
CA VAL A 219 0.73 5.13 -14.72
C VAL A 219 0.42 4.03 -15.74
N HIS A 220 0.93 4.13 -16.97
CA HIS A 220 0.70 3.13 -18.00
C HIS A 220 1.40 1.79 -17.70
N LYS A 221 2.62 1.83 -17.13
CA LYS A 221 3.37 0.66 -16.72
C LYS A 221 2.58 -0.19 -15.70
N VAL A 222 2.00 0.45 -14.68
CA VAL A 222 1.21 -0.24 -13.63
C VAL A 222 -0.15 -0.70 -14.14
N ALA A 223 -0.72 -0.02 -15.12
CA ALA A 223 -2.01 -0.36 -15.72
C ALA A 223 -1.93 -1.38 -16.87
N LYS A 224 -0.76 -1.97 -17.13
CA LYS A 224 -0.61 -3.00 -18.18
C LYS A 224 -1.17 -4.36 -17.75
N ASN A 225 -1.53 -5.16 -18.78
CA ASN A 225 -1.89 -6.58 -18.65
C ASN A 225 -3.00 -6.83 -17.62
N ILE A 226 -4.01 -5.99 -17.60
CA ILE A 226 -5.18 -6.13 -16.75
C ILE A 226 -6.45 -6.13 -17.57
N ASN A 227 -7.34 -7.03 -17.18
CA ASN A 227 -8.69 -7.11 -17.73
C ASN A 227 -9.56 -5.98 -17.13
N LYS A 228 -10.82 -6.22 -16.90
CA LYS A 228 -11.76 -5.25 -16.34
C LYS A 228 -11.25 -4.69 -15.00
N THR A 229 -11.13 -3.36 -14.95
CA THR A 229 -10.43 -2.63 -13.89
C THR A 229 -11.33 -1.58 -13.24
N ALA A 230 -11.25 -1.45 -11.94
CA ALA A 230 -11.84 -0.35 -11.19
C ALA A 230 -10.80 0.74 -10.93
N LEU A 231 -11.17 2.01 -11.05
CA LEU A 231 -10.42 3.14 -10.49
C LEU A 231 -11.23 3.84 -9.41
N PHE A 232 -10.67 3.94 -8.21
CA PHE A 232 -11.30 4.70 -7.13
C PHE A 232 -11.01 6.19 -7.32
N LEU A 233 -12.03 6.94 -7.77
CA LEU A 233 -11.95 8.37 -8.03
C LEU A 233 -12.56 9.16 -6.87
N SER A 234 -11.70 9.80 -6.08
CA SER A 234 -12.13 10.56 -4.90
C SER A 234 -12.57 12.00 -5.20
N GLY A 235 -12.39 12.48 -6.44
CA GLY A 235 -12.50 13.91 -6.78
C GLY A 235 -11.27 14.73 -6.38
N GLY A 236 -10.28 14.10 -5.74
CA GLY A 236 -8.97 14.69 -5.45
C GLY A 236 -8.04 14.66 -6.66
N MET A 237 -6.93 15.42 -6.58
CA MET A 237 -6.00 15.58 -7.70
C MET A 237 -5.35 14.28 -8.13
N ASP A 238 -4.87 13.46 -7.20
CA ASP A 238 -4.06 12.28 -7.51
C ASP A 238 -4.84 11.25 -8.32
N SER A 239 -6.01 10.86 -7.84
CA SER A 239 -6.89 9.93 -8.56
C SER A 239 -7.39 10.51 -9.89
N THR A 240 -7.58 11.84 -9.96
CA THR A 240 -7.98 12.51 -11.20
C THR A 240 -6.84 12.51 -12.24
N VAL A 241 -5.58 12.68 -11.82
CA VAL A 241 -4.42 12.54 -12.71
C VAL A 241 -4.34 11.11 -13.27
N VAL A 242 -4.49 10.09 -12.43
CA VAL A 242 -4.50 8.71 -12.90
C VAL A 242 -5.61 8.48 -13.92
N ALA A 243 -6.85 8.93 -13.63
CA ALA A 243 -7.98 8.82 -14.56
C ALA A 243 -7.70 9.53 -15.88
N SER A 244 -7.12 10.74 -15.83
CA SER A 244 -6.86 11.54 -17.04
C SER A 244 -5.79 10.91 -17.94
N LEU A 245 -4.76 10.30 -17.36
CA LEU A 245 -3.68 9.65 -18.10
C LEU A 245 -4.11 8.31 -18.73
N LEU A 246 -5.13 7.66 -18.17
CA LEU A 246 -5.70 6.41 -18.69
C LEU A 246 -6.88 6.62 -19.62
N ARG A 247 -7.34 7.85 -19.82
CA ARG A 247 -8.54 8.16 -20.61
C ARG A 247 -8.48 7.63 -22.05
N ASP A 248 -7.31 7.75 -22.65
CA ASP A 248 -7.10 7.39 -24.06
C ASP A 248 -6.44 5.99 -24.19
N SER A 249 -6.49 5.17 -23.14
CA SER A 249 -5.99 3.77 -23.16
C SER A 249 -7.13 2.81 -23.53
N ASP A 250 -6.74 1.63 -24.06
CA ASP A 250 -7.68 0.54 -24.39
C ASP A 250 -8.17 -0.25 -23.15
N LEU A 251 -7.94 0.28 -21.96
CA LEU A 251 -8.28 -0.40 -20.70
C LEU A 251 -9.79 -0.37 -20.45
N ASP A 252 -10.40 -1.53 -20.16
CA ASP A 252 -11.79 -1.60 -19.67
C ASP A 252 -11.84 -1.06 -18.23
N LEU A 253 -11.93 0.27 -18.11
CA LEU A 253 -11.82 1.01 -16.87
C LEU A 253 -13.18 1.58 -16.44
N GLU A 254 -13.67 1.14 -15.28
CA GLU A 254 -14.86 1.69 -14.65
C GLU A 254 -14.49 2.52 -13.41
N ILE A 255 -15.17 3.65 -13.22
CA ILE A 255 -14.93 4.57 -12.11
C ILE A 255 -15.86 4.26 -10.94
N PHE A 256 -15.27 4.18 -9.74
CA PHE A 256 -16.02 4.02 -8.50
C PHE A 256 -15.73 5.20 -7.58
N THR A 257 -16.79 5.84 -7.07
CA THR A 257 -16.68 6.97 -6.15
C THR A 257 -17.63 6.82 -4.98
N MET A 258 -17.23 7.38 -3.84
CA MET A 258 -18.02 7.35 -2.61
C MET A 258 -18.67 8.71 -2.36
N GLY A 259 -19.95 8.70 -2.12
CA GLY A 259 -20.74 9.87 -1.70
C GLY A 259 -21.40 9.65 -0.35
N TYR A 260 -22.04 10.71 0.11
CA TYR A 260 -22.86 10.69 1.32
C TYR A 260 -24.27 11.16 0.99
N ASP A 261 -25.29 10.62 1.65
CA ASP A 261 -26.62 11.14 1.57
C ASP A 261 -26.74 12.43 2.39
N LEU A 262 -26.89 13.56 1.71
CA LEU A 262 -27.01 14.89 2.34
C LEU A 262 -28.31 15.10 3.13
N ASN A 263 -29.30 14.21 2.96
CA ASN A 263 -30.57 14.28 3.68
C ASN A 263 -30.47 13.68 5.11
N GLN A 264 -29.37 13.01 5.43
CA GLN A 264 -29.17 12.44 6.77
C GLN A 264 -28.95 13.53 7.82
N GLN A 265 -29.62 13.40 8.96
CA GLN A 265 -29.46 14.32 10.10
C GLN A 265 -28.03 14.23 10.69
N GLY A 266 -27.49 15.36 11.10
CA GLY A 266 -26.18 15.44 11.78
C GLY A 266 -24.97 15.62 10.86
N LEU A 267 -25.17 15.92 9.57
CA LEU A 267 -24.11 16.27 8.65
C LEU A 267 -23.60 17.70 8.88
N HIS A 268 -22.30 17.85 9.11
CA HIS A 268 -21.62 19.15 9.27
C HIS A 268 -20.93 19.61 7.97
N GLY A 269 -20.30 20.79 7.98
CA GLY A 269 -19.71 21.44 6.81
C GLY A 269 -18.78 20.55 5.95
N LEU A 270 -17.95 19.71 6.59
CA LEU A 270 -17.07 18.76 5.89
C LEU A 270 -17.82 17.72 5.05
N HIS A 271 -19.03 17.34 5.42
CA HIS A 271 -19.86 16.39 4.67
C HIS A 271 -20.37 16.97 3.37
N LYS A 272 -20.73 18.27 3.37
CA LYS A 272 -21.10 18.97 2.16
C LYS A 272 -19.93 19.05 1.18
N GLU A 273 -18.71 19.21 1.72
CA GLU A 273 -17.51 19.22 0.89
C GLU A 273 -17.22 17.85 0.28
N HIS A 274 -17.38 16.76 1.04
CA HIS A 274 -17.23 15.39 0.51
C HIS A 274 -18.29 15.03 -0.52
N ALA A 275 -19.55 15.42 -0.28
CA ALA A 275 -20.59 15.21 -1.25
C ALA A 275 -20.31 15.97 -2.54
N TRP A 276 -19.85 17.22 -2.44
CA TRP A 276 -19.42 18.01 -3.57
C TRP A 276 -18.24 17.38 -4.32
N GLU A 277 -17.23 16.84 -3.61
CA GLU A 277 -16.11 16.09 -4.23
C GLU A 277 -16.61 14.91 -5.04
N SER A 278 -17.51 14.12 -4.46
CA SER A 278 -18.12 12.98 -5.14
C SER A 278 -18.90 13.40 -6.37
N ASP A 279 -19.68 14.49 -6.30
CA ASP A 279 -20.44 15.04 -7.44
C ASP A 279 -19.50 15.51 -8.56
N MET A 280 -18.38 16.16 -8.20
CA MET A 280 -17.39 16.58 -9.17
C MET A 280 -16.61 15.39 -9.76
N ALA A 281 -16.35 14.35 -8.98
CA ALA A 281 -15.77 13.11 -9.49
C ALA A 281 -16.70 12.45 -10.52
N VAL A 282 -17.99 12.34 -10.22
CA VAL A 282 -19.01 11.81 -11.15
C VAL A 282 -19.08 12.64 -12.42
N LYS A 283 -19.15 13.98 -12.28
CA LYS A 283 -19.18 14.88 -13.43
C LYS A 283 -17.95 14.70 -14.31
N THR A 284 -16.76 14.77 -13.73
CA THR A 284 -15.49 14.64 -14.46
C THR A 284 -15.41 13.31 -15.21
N ALA A 285 -15.75 12.21 -14.54
CA ALA A 285 -15.68 10.89 -15.14
C ALA A 285 -16.68 10.73 -16.30
N ARG A 286 -17.89 11.27 -16.17
CA ARG A 286 -18.89 11.27 -17.24
C ARG A 286 -18.48 12.14 -18.43
N ASP A 287 -17.94 13.33 -18.16
CA ASP A 287 -17.42 14.24 -19.20
C ASP A 287 -16.28 13.58 -20.00
N TRP A 288 -15.57 12.62 -19.40
CA TRP A 288 -14.51 11.84 -20.03
C TRP A 288 -14.99 10.50 -20.64
N GLY A 289 -16.29 10.21 -20.58
CA GLY A 289 -16.89 9.01 -21.17
C GLY A 289 -16.77 7.74 -20.33
N TYR A 290 -16.33 7.83 -19.07
CA TYR A 290 -16.25 6.68 -18.20
C TYR A 290 -17.60 6.22 -17.66
N LYS A 291 -17.76 4.91 -17.51
CA LYS A 291 -18.86 4.34 -16.72
C LYS A 291 -18.57 4.59 -15.22
N VAL A 292 -19.56 5.15 -14.51
CA VAL A 292 -19.39 5.60 -13.12
C VAL A 292 -20.37 4.91 -12.18
N HIS A 293 -19.82 4.36 -11.10
CA HIS A 293 -20.56 3.81 -9.98
C HIS A 293 -20.41 4.74 -8.78
N ARG A 294 -21.51 5.34 -8.35
CA ARG A 294 -21.54 6.14 -7.12
C ARG A 294 -22.12 5.30 -5.99
N ILE A 295 -21.32 5.05 -4.98
CA ILE A 295 -21.70 4.33 -3.78
C ILE A 295 -22.00 5.34 -2.68
N THR A 296 -23.10 5.16 -1.96
CA THR A 296 -23.49 6.03 -0.84
C THR A 296 -23.25 5.30 0.47
N LEU A 297 -22.50 5.93 1.37
CA LEU A 297 -22.24 5.41 2.71
C LEU A 297 -23.27 5.95 3.69
N ASP A 298 -23.96 5.06 4.38
CA ASP A 298 -24.80 5.38 5.52
C ASP A 298 -23.98 5.41 6.83
N ARG A 299 -24.52 6.11 7.83
CA ARG A 299 -23.91 6.22 9.16
C ARG A 299 -23.76 4.86 9.85
N ASP A 300 -24.80 4.03 9.77
CA ASP A 300 -24.86 2.74 10.49
C ASP A 300 -24.00 1.68 9.82
N ASP A 301 -23.86 1.73 8.52
CA ASP A 301 -23.00 0.86 7.72
C ASP A 301 -21.53 0.93 8.13
N ARG A 302 -21.09 2.11 8.54
CA ARG A 302 -19.68 2.36 8.83
C ARG A 302 -19.13 1.49 9.96
N ALA A 303 -19.86 1.41 11.08
CA ALA A 303 -19.42 0.59 12.21
C ALA A 303 -19.44 -0.90 11.86
N HIS A 304 -20.44 -1.32 11.08
CA HIS A 304 -20.58 -2.69 10.60
C HIS A 304 -19.40 -3.10 9.70
N PHE A 305 -19.19 -2.38 8.60
CA PHE A 305 -18.11 -2.70 7.66
C PHE A 305 -16.71 -2.49 8.23
N GLY A 306 -16.55 -1.54 9.15
CA GLY A 306 -15.30 -1.37 9.90
C GLY A 306 -14.96 -2.59 10.74
N LYS A 307 -15.92 -3.18 11.44
CA LYS A 307 -15.73 -4.43 12.20
C LYS A 307 -15.44 -5.61 11.29
N MET A 308 -16.17 -5.74 10.19
CA MET A 308 -15.92 -6.80 9.20
C MET A 308 -14.50 -6.71 8.64
N TRP A 309 -14.05 -5.50 8.28
CA TRP A 309 -12.70 -5.27 7.83
C TRP A 309 -11.66 -5.70 8.89
N LEU A 310 -11.85 -5.29 10.14
CA LEU A 310 -10.94 -5.61 11.23
C LEU A 310 -10.88 -7.12 11.51
N ALA A 311 -12.01 -7.82 11.49
CA ALA A 311 -12.08 -9.27 11.68
C ALA A 311 -11.30 -10.05 10.62
N ASN A 312 -11.27 -9.54 9.38
CA ASN A 312 -10.59 -10.20 8.27
C ASN A 312 -9.11 -9.82 8.13
N THR A 313 -8.68 -8.71 8.73
CA THR A 313 -7.31 -8.21 8.56
C THR A 313 -6.46 -8.29 9.80
N HIS A 314 -7.06 -8.17 10.97
CA HIS A 314 -6.40 -7.96 12.28
C HIS A 314 -5.40 -6.79 12.28
N TYR A 315 -5.53 -5.88 11.30
CA TYR A 315 -4.60 -4.77 11.09
C TYR A 315 -5.06 -3.52 11.83
N MET A 316 -4.45 -3.20 12.95
CA MET A 316 -4.85 -2.12 13.84
C MET A 316 -4.24 -0.75 13.51
N TRP A 317 -3.29 -0.69 12.59
CA TRP A 317 -2.60 0.56 12.28
C TRP A 317 -3.40 1.50 11.39
N ALA A 318 -4.43 0.98 10.73
CA ALA A 318 -5.42 1.77 10.00
C ALA A 318 -6.73 1.86 10.78
N ASP A 319 -7.33 3.03 10.84
CA ASP A 319 -8.62 3.23 11.50
C ASP A 319 -9.70 2.39 10.79
N HIS A 320 -10.17 1.35 11.48
CA HIS A 320 -11.14 0.42 10.91
C HIS A 320 -12.43 1.10 10.44
N ASN A 321 -12.87 2.15 11.11
CA ASN A 321 -14.04 2.92 10.71
C ASN A 321 -13.83 3.71 9.40
N ARG A 322 -12.58 4.09 9.10
CA ARG A 322 -12.23 4.73 7.83
C ARG A 322 -12.07 3.73 6.69
N GLN A 323 -12.04 2.42 6.99
CA GLN A 323 -11.96 1.39 5.97
C GLN A 323 -13.33 1.01 5.40
N ALA A 324 -14.44 1.38 6.06
CA ALA A 324 -15.79 1.12 5.55
C ALA A 324 -16.02 1.62 4.11
N PRO A 325 -15.62 2.86 3.73
CA PRO A 325 -15.69 3.31 2.35
C PRO A 325 -14.93 2.41 1.37
N ARG A 326 -13.68 1.99 1.72
CA ARG A 326 -12.90 1.09 0.87
C ARG A 326 -13.57 -0.26 0.72
N TYR A 327 -14.13 -0.78 1.81
CA TYR A 327 -14.88 -2.04 1.81
C TYR A 327 -16.04 -2.00 0.80
N LEU A 328 -16.89 -0.99 0.86
CA LEU A 328 -18.04 -0.83 -0.02
C LEU A 328 -17.64 -0.58 -1.49
N LEU A 329 -16.58 0.19 -1.73
CA LEU A 329 -16.03 0.39 -3.07
C LEU A 329 -15.51 -0.91 -3.67
N CYS A 330 -14.75 -1.71 -2.88
CA CYS A 330 -14.26 -3.01 -3.32
C CYS A 330 -15.42 -4.00 -3.56
N GLN A 331 -16.43 -4.01 -2.70
CA GLN A 331 -17.63 -4.83 -2.87
C GLN A 331 -18.34 -4.49 -4.19
N ALA A 332 -18.53 -3.20 -4.48
CA ALA A 332 -19.16 -2.75 -5.71
C ALA A 332 -18.31 -3.06 -6.96
N ALA A 333 -16.99 -2.85 -6.89
CA ALA A 333 -16.07 -3.18 -7.97
C ALA A 333 -16.07 -4.69 -8.27
N LYS A 334 -16.07 -5.54 -7.24
CA LYS A 334 -16.20 -6.99 -7.41
C LYS A 334 -17.53 -7.37 -8.07
N ALA A 335 -18.65 -6.79 -7.62
CA ALA A 335 -19.97 -7.02 -8.20
C ALA A 335 -20.05 -6.58 -9.68
N ALA A 336 -19.27 -5.58 -10.07
CA ALA A 336 -19.13 -5.17 -11.48
C ALA A 336 -18.19 -6.09 -12.29
N GLY A 337 -17.54 -7.09 -11.67
CA GLY A 337 -16.65 -8.04 -12.34
C GLY A 337 -15.20 -7.57 -12.45
N CYS A 338 -14.80 -6.51 -11.75
CA CYS A 338 -13.41 -6.06 -11.74
C CYS A 338 -12.52 -7.04 -10.97
N LYS A 339 -11.31 -7.27 -11.48
CA LYS A 339 -10.26 -8.05 -10.80
C LYS A 339 -9.14 -7.17 -10.24
N VAL A 340 -8.98 -5.96 -10.74
CA VAL A 340 -7.96 -4.99 -10.32
C VAL A 340 -8.60 -3.68 -9.89
N VAL A 341 -8.02 -3.07 -8.87
CA VAL A 341 -8.36 -1.74 -8.36
C VAL A 341 -7.15 -0.83 -8.48
N LEU A 342 -7.28 0.25 -9.22
CA LEU A 342 -6.31 1.34 -9.28
C LEU A 342 -6.68 2.44 -8.29
N THR A 343 -5.69 3.04 -7.63
CA THR A 343 -5.89 4.14 -6.70
C THR A 343 -4.93 5.30 -6.96
N GLY A 344 -5.26 6.48 -6.42
CA GLY A 344 -4.36 7.64 -6.40
C GLY A 344 -3.53 7.73 -5.12
N ASP A 345 -3.38 6.62 -4.38
CA ASP A 345 -2.59 6.61 -3.15
C ASP A 345 -1.14 7.04 -3.43
N SER A 346 -0.45 7.54 -2.40
CA SER A 346 0.93 8.06 -2.41
C SER A 346 1.15 9.40 -3.14
N GLY A 347 0.15 9.95 -3.83
CA GLY A 347 0.28 11.28 -4.43
C GLY A 347 0.49 12.40 -3.41
N ASP A 348 -0.06 12.27 -2.21
CA ASP A 348 0.15 13.23 -1.12
C ASP A 348 1.59 13.22 -0.62
N GLU A 349 2.19 12.05 -0.51
CA GLU A 349 3.55 11.83 -0.03
C GLU A 349 4.60 12.19 -1.07
N LEU A 350 4.28 12.10 -2.35
CA LEU A 350 5.20 12.55 -3.42
C LEU A 350 5.14 14.06 -3.67
N PHE A 351 3.94 14.68 -3.47
CA PHE A 351 3.64 16.03 -3.96
C PHE A 351 3.17 17.01 -2.88
N THR A 352 3.49 16.78 -1.62
CA THR A 352 3.17 17.71 -0.51
C THR A 352 1.68 17.91 -0.25
N GLY A 353 0.90 16.82 -0.17
CA GLY A 353 -0.55 16.90 0.02
C GLY A 353 -0.99 17.21 1.46
N TYR A 354 -0.20 16.90 2.48
CA TYR A 354 -0.60 17.04 3.87
C TYR A 354 -0.27 18.41 4.48
N TYR A 355 -1.01 18.79 5.54
CA TYR A 355 -0.77 20.03 6.26
C TYR A 355 0.60 20.08 6.95
N HIS A 356 1.08 18.95 7.44
CA HIS A 356 2.37 18.89 8.10
C HIS A 356 3.54 19.12 7.14
N HIS A 357 3.42 18.76 5.85
CA HIS A 357 4.41 19.08 4.83
C HIS A 357 4.64 20.59 4.71
N ARG A 358 3.56 21.40 4.84
CA ARG A 358 3.65 22.86 4.84
C ARG A 358 4.44 23.40 6.02
N ASN A 359 4.21 22.87 7.20
CA ASN A 359 4.89 23.33 8.41
C ASN A 359 6.38 22.97 8.34
N ARG A 360 6.69 21.75 7.92
CA ARG A 360 8.08 21.29 7.76
C ARG A 360 8.89 22.05 6.71
N PHE A 361 8.22 22.61 5.70
CA PHE A 361 8.87 23.53 4.74
C PHE A 361 9.24 24.88 5.39
N ARG A 362 8.48 25.35 6.36
CA ARG A 362 8.68 26.67 7.02
C ARG A 362 9.62 26.62 8.20
N GLU A 363 9.61 25.56 8.91
CA GLU A 363 10.35 25.37 10.15
C GLU A 363 11.45 24.36 9.83
N ASN A 364 12.67 24.70 10.15
CA ASN A 364 13.78 23.73 10.15
C ASN A 364 13.57 22.63 11.22
N GLU A 365 12.32 22.21 11.45
CA GLU A 365 11.93 21.18 12.45
C GLU A 365 12.42 19.77 12.09
N CYS A 366 13.60 19.69 11.53
CA CYS A 366 14.20 18.41 11.18
C CYS A 366 14.65 17.59 12.38
N GLU A 367 14.90 18.21 13.53
CA GLU A 367 15.44 17.48 14.69
C GLU A 367 14.53 16.36 15.17
N ASN A 368 13.22 16.58 15.24
CA ASN A 368 12.28 15.54 15.70
C ASN A 368 12.11 14.41 14.69
N MET A 369 12.10 14.72 13.39
CA MET A 369 12.07 13.72 12.33
C MET A 369 13.39 12.97 12.24
N THR A 370 14.50 13.67 12.33
CA THR A 370 15.85 13.09 12.37
C THR A 370 16.00 12.13 13.52
N ARG A 371 15.55 12.52 14.71
CA ARG A 371 15.56 11.68 15.90
C ARG A 371 14.65 10.47 15.74
N PHE A 372 13.47 10.64 15.16
CA PHE A 372 12.54 9.57 14.87
C PHE A 372 13.10 8.59 13.85
N MET A 373 13.60 9.09 12.71
CA MET A 373 14.20 8.28 11.64
C MET A 373 15.47 7.56 12.09
N SER A 374 16.30 8.20 12.94
CA SER A 374 17.50 7.58 13.52
C SER A 374 17.20 6.45 14.49
N GLN A 375 16.00 6.40 15.06
CA GLN A 375 15.53 5.30 15.89
C GLN A 375 15.11 4.08 15.08
N GLN A 376 14.85 4.24 13.78
CA GLN A 376 14.57 3.15 12.86
C GLN A 376 15.89 2.49 12.46
N ARG A 377 16.17 1.30 12.98
CA ARG A 377 17.46 0.57 12.82
C ARG A 377 17.83 0.27 11.36
N TRP A 378 16.90 0.40 10.43
CA TRP A 378 17.03 -0.01 9.04
C TRP A 378 17.06 1.14 8.04
N PHE A 379 16.74 2.37 8.47
CA PHE A 379 16.62 3.50 7.56
C PHE A 379 17.98 4.20 7.35
N PRO A 380 18.46 4.33 6.10
CA PRO A 380 19.74 4.96 5.82
C PRO A 380 19.65 6.49 5.86
N TYR A 381 19.26 7.04 7.00
CA TYR A 381 19.01 8.48 7.17
C TYR A 381 20.17 9.40 6.72
N LYS A 382 21.42 8.93 6.84
CA LYS A 382 22.60 9.70 6.46
C LYS A 382 22.75 9.93 4.93
N ALA A 383 21.89 9.32 4.11
CA ALA A 383 22.00 9.36 2.65
C ALA A 383 21.25 10.54 2.01
N PHE A 384 20.45 11.28 2.77
CA PHE A 384 19.54 12.27 2.20
C PHE A 384 19.98 13.69 2.61
N GLY A 385 20.62 14.41 1.70
CA GLY A 385 21.13 15.78 1.91
C GLY A 385 20.19 16.78 2.62
N ASP A 386 20.39 18.07 2.46
CA ASP A 386 19.71 19.12 3.23
C ASP A 386 18.27 19.47 2.76
N ASP A 387 17.67 18.70 1.86
CA ASP A 387 16.28 18.91 1.44
C ASP A 387 15.30 18.30 2.44
N HIS A 388 15.00 19.07 3.49
CA HIS A 388 14.14 18.66 4.60
C HIS A 388 12.72 18.28 4.18
N LEU A 389 12.17 18.93 3.15
CA LEU A 389 10.85 18.61 2.65
C LEU A 389 10.83 17.23 1.99
N ASN A 390 11.77 16.95 1.09
CA ASN A 390 11.87 15.65 0.45
C ASN A 390 12.20 14.52 1.44
N ASN A 391 13.02 14.77 2.43
CA ASN A 391 13.28 13.82 3.51
C ASN A 391 11.98 13.47 4.27
N SER A 392 11.12 14.48 4.51
CA SER A 392 9.79 14.26 5.10
C SER A 392 8.88 13.47 4.18
N LEU A 393 8.86 13.77 2.88
CA LEU A 393 8.06 13.04 1.89
C LEU A 393 8.48 11.56 1.82
N PHE A 394 9.78 11.31 1.77
CA PHE A 394 10.29 9.94 1.76
C PHE A 394 9.93 9.15 3.02
N SER A 395 10.02 9.79 4.18
CA SER A 395 9.54 9.19 5.43
C SER A 395 8.06 8.84 5.36
N ASP A 396 7.23 9.75 4.87
CA ASP A 396 5.79 9.52 4.77
C ASP A 396 5.46 8.43 3.73
N LEU A 397 6.25 8.26 2.68
CA LEU A 397 6.11 7.13 1.75
C LEU A 397 6.30 5.78 2.43
N LEU A 398 7.29 5.66 3.32
CA LEU A 398 7.60 4.39 4.00
C LEU A 398 6.72 4.13 5.23
N CYS A 399 5.95 5.11 5.66
CA CYS A 399 5.18 5.05 6.89
C CYS A 399 3.68 5.30 6.66
N THR A 400 3.32 6.54 6.35
CA THR A 400 1.90 6.96 6.21
C THR A 400 1.28 6.33 4.96
N SER A 401 2.03 6.33 3.86
CA SER A 401 1.59 5.72 2.61
C SER A 401 1.45 4.21 2.77
N GLU A 402 2.43 3.53 3.38
CA GLU A 402 2.37 2.10 3.63
C GLU A 402 1.07 1.68 4.33
N GLN A 403 0.64 2.42 5.36
CA GLN A 403 -0.60 2.10 6.08
C GLN A 403 -1.83 2.15 5.17
N ASN A 404 -1.92 3.19 4.33
CA ASN A 404 -3.04 3.36 3.40
C ASN A 404 -3.03 2.30 2.30
N ILE A 405 -1.86 2.03 1.75
CA ILE A 405 -1.65 1.03 0.69
C ILE A 405 -2.01 -0.36 1.19
N LEU A 406 -1.49 -0.75 2.36
CA LEU A 406 -1.85 -2.03 2.98
C LEU A 406 -3.33 -2.16 3.28
N ALA A 407 -3.96 -1.09 3.77
CA ALA A 407 -5.39 -1.11 4.02
C ALA A 407 -6.18 -1.32 2.72
N THR A 408 -5.76 -0.71 1.61
CA THR A 408 -6.37 -0.90 0.29
C THR A 408 -6.11 -2.31 -0.23
N ASP A 409 -4.87 -2.82 -0.11
CA ASP A 409 -4.50 -4.17 -0.50
C ASP A 409 -5.31 -5.24 0.24
N GLN A 410 -5.35 -5.15 1.56
CA GLN A 410 -6.11 -6.09 2.38
C GLN A 410 -7.60 -6.05 2.07
N THR A 411 -8.17 -4.85 1.83
CA THR A 411 -9.58 -4.72 1.48
C THR A 411 -9.87 -5.31 0.10
N ALA A 412 -9.07 -5.01 -0.91
CA ALA A 412 -9.21 -5.62 -2.23
C ALA A 412 -9.09 -7.13 -2.17
N GLY A 413 -8.12 -7.64 -1.39
CA GLY A 413 -7.91 -9.07 -1.16
C GLY A 413 -9.11 -9.78 -0.55
N MET A 414 -9.87 -9.14 0.36
CA MET A 414 -11.10 -9.72 0.92
C MET A 414 -12.14 -10.07 -0.16
N PHE A 415 -12.08 -9.40 -1.30
CA PHE A 415 -12.98 -9.62 -2.44
C PHE A 415 -12.31 -10.36 -3.61
N GLY A 416 -11.12 -10.93 -3.41
CA GLY A 416 -10.37 -11.58 -4.50
C GLY A 416 -10.09 -10.61 -5.64
N MET A 417 -9.56 -9.43 -5.31
CA MET A 417 -9.12 -8.41 -6.27
C MET A 417 -7.71 -7.93 -5.91
N GLU A 418 -6.99 -7.40 -6.88
CA GLU A 418 -5.67 -6.81 -6.68
C GLU A 418 -5.71 -5.28 -6.65
N SER A 419 -5.07 -4.67 -5.65
CA SER A 419 -4.81 -3.23 -5.67
C SER A 419 -3.49 -2.92 -6.34
N ARG A 420 -3.46 -1.91 -7.20
CA ARG A 420 -2.26 -1.33 -7.82
C ARG A 420 -2.21 0.17 -7.60
N ILE A 421 -1.01 0.72 -7.45
CA ILE A 421 -0.79 2.13 -7.11
C ILE A 421 0.03 2.79 -8.25
N PRO A 422 -0.63 3.36 -9.27
CA PRO A 422 0.04 3.86 -10.47
C PRO A 422 1.08 4.96 -10.23
N LEU A 423 0.92 5.74 -9.17
CA LEU A 423 1.85 6.82 -8.83
C LEU A 423 3.07 6.35 -8.01
N LEU A 424 3.18 5.05 -7.71
CA LEU A 424 4.18 4.55 -6.78
C LEU A 424 5.09 3.46 -7.37
N THR A 425 5.62 3.69 -8.58
CA THR A 425 6.76 2.89 -9.03
C THR A 425 8.06 3.37 -8.38
N GLN A 426 9.02 2.49 -8.20
CA GLN A 426 10.31 2.86 -7.61
C GLN A 426 11.04 3.93 -8.44
N SER A 427 11.05 3.75 -9.77
CA SER A 427 11.67 4.70 -10.70
C SER A 427 11.04 6.08 -10.59
N PHE A 428 9.70 6.17 -10.62
CA PHE A 428 8.99 7.44 -10.53
C PHE A 428 9.13 8.10 -9.16
N ALA A 429 9.06 7.33 -8.07
CA ALA A 429 9.23 7.86 -6.72
C ALA A 429 10.65 8.43 -6.51
N LYS A 430 11.69 7.73 -6.96
CA LYS A 430 13.07 8.24 -6.95
C LYS A 430 13.20 9.53 -7.77
N TYR A 431 12.65 9.56 -8.98
CA TYR A 431 12.63 10.75 -9.81
C TYR A 431 11.90 11.91 -9.12
N CYS A 432 10.73 11.67 -8.55
CA CYS A 432 10.03 12.72 -7.79
C CYS A 432 10.86 13.26 -6.62
N LEU A 433 11.54 12.39 -5.88
CA LEU A 433 12.33 12.77 -4.71
C LEU A 433 13.64 13.46 -5.10
N SER A 434 14.20 13.21 -6.29
CA SER A 434 15.38 13.93 -6.78
C SER A 434 15.07 15.40 -7.11
N ILE A 435 13.84 15.72 -7.49
CA ILE A 435 13.41 17.10 -7.76
C ILE A 435 13.40 17.91 -6.46
N LYS A 436 13.97 19.12 -6.47
CA LYS A 436 14.02 20.01 -5.29
C LYS A 436 12.66 20.21 -4.63
N GLY A 437 12.59 20.04 -3.32
CA GLY A 437 11.35 20.21 -2.55
C GLY A 437 10.75 21.61 -2.68
N SER A 438 11.59 22.64 -2.87
CA SER A 438 11.16 24.02 -3.06
C SER A 438 10.24 24.26 -4.27
N VAL A 439 10.27 23.39 -5.29
CA VAL A 439 9.37 23.49 -6.45
C VAL A 439 8.06 22.71 -6.28
N LYS A 440 7.98 21.80 -5.29
CA LYS A 440 6.78 21.02 -5.00
C LYS A 440 5.72 21.80 -4.21
N PHE A 441 6.19 22.76 -3.40
CA PHE A 441 5.35 23.59 -2.56
C PHE A 441 5.69 25.06 -2.80
N ARG A 442 4.67 25.88 -3.08
CA ARG A 442 4.89 27.32 -3.33
C ARG A 442 4.00 28.17 -2.43
N GLN A 443 4.62 29.11 -1.74
CA GLN A 443 3.92 30.19 -1.06
C GLN A 443 3.83 31.39 -2.01
N THR A 444 2.62 31.82 -2.35
CA THR A 444 2.38 32.98 -3.19
C THR A 444 1.68 34.09 -2.40
N LYS A 445 1.78 35.35 -2.87
CA LYS A 445 1.03 36.48 -2.27
C LYS A 445 -0.49 36.23 -2.25
N LYS A 446 -1.03 35.52 -3.27
CA LYS A 446 -2.42 35.14 -3.39
C LYS A 446 -2.81 34.04 -2.37
N TYR A 447 -1.86 33.17 -2.00
CA TYR A 447 -2.07 32.07 -1.08
C TYR A 447 -1.10 32.17 0.10
N LYS A 448 -1.41 33.06 1.05
CA LYS A 448 -0.57 33.30 2.25
C LYS A 448 -0.25 32.03 3.03
N LYS A 449 -1.09 31.01 2.91
CA LYS A 449 -0.94 29.70 3.56
C LYS A 449 -0.16 28.67 2.70
N GLY A 450 0.27 29.03 1.48
CA GLY A 450 0.94 28.15 0.54
C GLY A 450 -0.02 27.22 -0.23
N THR A 451 0.47 26.69 -1.35
CA THR A 451 -0.32 25.82 -2.24
C THR A 451 0.26 24.41 -2.22
N ASN A 452 -0.52 23.46 -1.71
CA ASN A 452 -0.20 22.03 -1.74
C ASN A 452 -0.18 21.53 -3.19
N LYS A 453 0.69 20.55 -3.48
CA LYS A 453 0.80 19.91 -4.79
C LYS A 453 1.01 20.92 -5.93
N PHE A 454 1.76 21.99 -5.65
CA PHE A 454 2.00 23.06 -6.63
C PHE A 454 2.58 22.50 -7.92
N LEU A 455 3.57 21.63 -7.83
CA LEU A 455 4.19 20.95 -8.97
C LEU A 455 3.11 20.25 -9.85
N MET A 456 2.27 19.42 -9.26
CA MET A 456 1.23 18.72 -9.99
C MET A 456 0.23 19.66 -10.65
N ARG A 457 -0.15 20.75 -9.99
CA ARG A 457 -1.09 21.74 -10.51
C ARG A 457 -0.58 22.44 -11.77
N GLU A 458 0.72 22.75 -11.79
CA GLU A 458 1.35 23.45 -12.90
C GLU A 458 1.71 22.49 -14.04
N VAL A 459 2.34 21.36 -13.73
CA VAL A 459 2.80 20.44 -14.77
C VAL A 459 1.64 19.69 -15.44
N MET A 460 0.63 19.30 -14.65
CA MET A 460 -0.53 18.54 -15.15
C MET A 460 -1.75 19.42 -15.48
N LYS A 461 -1.55 20.73 -15.68
CA LYS A 461 -2.65 21.69 -15.92
C LYS A 461 -3.55 21.32 -17.11
N ASP A 462 -2.97 20.75 -18.16
CA ASP A 462 -3.66 20.39 -19.39
C ASP A 462 -4.42 19.05 -19.28
N TYR A 463 -4.16 18.29 -18.22
CA TYR A 463 -4.76 16.99 -17.90
C TYR A 463 -5.83 17.08 -16.80
N LEU A 464 -5.90 18.19 -16.08
CA LEU A 464 -6.78 18.35 -14.93
C LEU A 464 -7.92 19.31 -15.21
N PRO A 465 -9.17 18.95 -14.84
CA PRO A 465 -10.26 19.92 -14.85
C PRO A 465 -9.95 21.11 -13.93
N GLU A 466 -10.41 22.28 -14.29
CA GLU A 466 -10.11 23.53 -13.58
C GLU A 466 -10.53 23.48 -12.09
N HIS A 467 -11.70 22.91 -11.80
CA HIS A 467 -12.20 22.78 -10.43
C HIS A 467 -11.32 21.87 -9.54
N VAL A 468 -10.61 20.87 -10.11
CA VAL A 468 -9.62 20.06 -9.40
C VAL A 468 -8.31 20.82 -9.27
N ARG A 469 -7.84 21.44 -10.36
CA ARG A 469 -6.57 22.15 -10.42
C ARG A 469 -6.50 23.36 -9.48
N LEU A 470 -7.58 24.16 -9.42
CA LEU A 470 -7.62 25.41 -8.64
C LEU A 470 -7.99 25.21 -7.17
N ARG A 471 -8.51 24.07 -6.82
CA ARG A 471 -8.90 23.78 -5.45
C ARG A 471 -7.68 23.66 -4.53
N THR A 472 -7.61 24.49 -3.51
CA THR A 472 -6.49 24.53 -2.55
C THR A 472 -6.80 23.86 -1.23
N GLN A 473 -8.08 23.61 -0.95
CA GLN A 473 -8.52 22.92 0.25
C GLN A 473 -8.49 21.41 0.01
N LYS A 474 -7.78 20.69 0.88
CA LYS A 474 -7.84 19.22 0.92
C LYS A 474 -8.93 18.83 1.90
N VAL A 475 -9.88 18.06 1.41
CA VAL A 475 -10.79 17.28 2.24
C VAL A 475 -10.21 15.86 2.24
N GLY A 476 -9.69 15.42 3.35
CA GLY A 476 -9.26 14.03 3.50
C GLY A 476 -10.48 13.13 3.63
N TRP A 477 -10.31 11.83 3.46
CA TRP A 477 -11.31 10.82 3.83
C TRP A 477 -11.51 10.85 5.35
N SER A 478 -11.98 12.00 5.86
CA SER A 478 -12.40 12.11 7.24
C SER A 478 -13.73 11.43 7.37
N SER A 479 -13.85 10.66 8.41
CA SER A 479 -15.12 10.14 8.79
C SER A 479 -16.09 11.30 9.09
N PRO A 480 -17.20 11.38 8.39
CA PRO A 480 -18.17 12.44 8.63
C PRO A 480 -18.75 12.45 10.06
N TRP A 481 -18.62 11.38 10.77
CA TRP A 481 -19.30 11.14 12.05
C TRP A 481 -18.42 11.36 13.30
N ASP A 482 -17.14 11.75 13.11
CA ASP A 482 -16.28 12.12 14.23
C ASP A 482 -16.58 13.55 14.67
N ASN A 483 -17.65 13.73 15.47
CA ASN A 483 -18.04 15.02 16.02
C ASN A 483 -17.01 15.61 17.01
N ASN A 484 -15.94 14.91 17.34
CA ASN A 484 -15.07 15.27 18.45
C ASN A 484 -13.59 15.14 18.17
N HIS A 485 -13.08 15.25 16.95
CA HIS A 485 -11.71 15.70 16.88
C HIS A 485 -10.91 15.56 15.60
N PRO A 486 -10.06 16.51 15.31
CA PRO A 486 -9.01 16.42 14.30
C PRO A 486 -7.83 15.50 14.70
N ARG A 487 -7.80 14.98 15.92
CA ARG A 487 -6.80 14.00 16.38
C ARG A 487 -7.51 12.71 16.73
N LEU A 488 -7.16 11.64 16.03
CA LEU A 488 -7.61 10.28 16.25
C LEU A 488 -7.56 9.94 17.75
N SER A 489 -8.73 9.90 18.37
CA SER A 489 -8.82 9.47 19.77
C SER A 489 -8.28 8.04 19.87
N PRO A 490 -7.43 7.71 20.85
CA PRO A 490 -6.98 6.33 21.10
C PRO A 490 -8.12 5.34 21.31
N LYS A 491 -9.33 5.84 21.58
CA LYS A 491 -10.53 5.03 21.85
C LYS A 491 -10.84 3.99 20.77
N TRP A 492 -10.65 4.30 19.49
CA TRP A 492 -10.92 3.34 18.43
C TRP A 492 -9.94 2.16 18.44
N ARG A 493 -8.66 2.37 18.79
CA ARG A 493 -7.66 1.29 18.89
C ARG A 493 -7.95 0.39 20.07
N ILE A 494 -8.38 0.96 21.19
CA ILE A 494 -8.83 0.19 22.37
C ILE A 494 -10.04 -0.66 22.00
N GLN A 495 -11.03 -0.10 21.30
CA GLN A 495 -12.19 -0.83 20.81
C GLN A 495 -11.82 -1.92 19.81
N ALA A 496 -10.89 -1.62 18.90
CA ALA A 496 -10.36 -2.59 17.94
C ALA A 496 -9.65 -3.75 18.66
N ALA A 497 -8.82 -3.45 19.65
CA ALA A 497 -8.17 -4.46 20.47
C ALA A 497 -9.14 -5.35 21.23
N GLN A 498 -10.14 -4.76 21.85
CA GLN A 498 -11.22 -5.49 22.54
C GLN A 498 -11.96 -6.41 21.56
N PHE A 499 -12.30 -5.90 20.38
CA PHE A 499 -12.96 -6.68 19.34
C PHE A 499 -12.10 -7.85 18.87
N ILE A 500 -10.81 -7.62 18.56
CA ILE A 500 -9.90 -8.70 18.14
C ILE A 500 -9.80 -9.80 19.21
N ARG A 501 -9.76 -9.44 20.50
CA ARG A 501 -9.76 -10.43 21.60
C ARG A 501 -10.96 -11.38 21.58
N THR A 502 -12.09 -10.94 21.04
CA THR A 502 -13.29 -11.79 20.91
C THR A 502 -13.24 -12.69 19.66
N GLN A 503 -12.24 -12.50 18.76
CA GLN A 503 -12.10 -13.25 17.51
C GLN A 503 -10.97 -14.30 17.57
N ILE A 504 -10.18 -14.32 18.62
CA ILE A 504 -9.08 -15.27 18.89
C ILE A 504 -9.58 -16.37 19.81
#